data_91b4d0a386c5e7855fb9cca7df847674
#
_entry.id   91b4d0a386c5e7855fb9cca7df847674
#
_cell.length_a   1.000
_cell.length_b   1.000
_cell.length_c   1.000
_cell.angle_alpha   90.00
_cell.angle_beta   90.00
_cell.angle_gamma   90.00
#
_symmetry.space_group_name_H-M   'P 1'
#
loop_
_entity.id
_entity.type
_entity.pdbx_description
1 polymer ?
#
loop_
_entity_poly.entity_id
_entity_poly.type
_entity_poly.pdbx_seq_one_letter_code
_entity_poly.pdbx_strand_id
1 'polypeptide(L)'
;KKRNVCFSLSSLFNSVSGLIQNAITYAYLIYRVLESTITIGEFTMYLNAVSTFSNAVRDVLSSLVDIKIYGLYYEALDTYVNIPETLRNNKRLPLPVAKEKEFIISFRNVCFKYPGQDHYAIQNLNFDIKSGTKLSVVGENGAGKTTFVKLLCRLYDPTEGEILCNNVNIKDIDYDAYMGMFSAVFQDFKLFAFSIKDNIVLNDENTISRETVSSLLREVGLDKKIQTLPKGMDTSVYKEFDEDGFEPSGGEGQKVAIARAIARKSDIVILDEPLSALDPKAEHEIFQQFDAMIRDKTAIYISHRLSSSRLCDYIAVFQAGHIIEYGTHDELISLDGKYAELYNLQAQYYVDKRVV
;
A
#
# COMPACT_ATOMS: atom_id res chain seq x y z
N LYS A 1 -26.05 -11.88 -3.19
CA LYS A 1 -27.27 -12.54 -3.71
C LYS A 1 -28.20 -13.06 -2.60
N LYS A 2 -27.73 -13.89 -1.65
CA LYS A 2 -28.59 -14.43 -0.56
C LYS A 2 -29.26 -13.34 0.30
N ARG A 3 -28.54 -12.24 0.63
CA ARG A 3 -29.07 -11.14 1.45
C ARG A 3 -30.24 -10.41 0.78
N ASN A 4 -30.19 -10.17 -0.52
CA ASN A 4 -31.26 -9.49 -1.27
C ASN A 4 -32.52 -10.36 -1.37
N VAL A 5 -32.38 -11.68 -1.46
CA VAL A 5 -33.51 -12.63 -1.47
C VAL A 5 -34.20 -12.63 -0.10
N CYS A 6 -33.46 -12.67 1.02
CA CYS A 6 -34.05 -12.59 2.35
C CYS A 6 -34.80 -11.28 2.57
N PHE A 7 -34.24 -10.15 2.09
CA PHE A 7 -34.90 -8.83 2.21
C PHE A 7 -36.21 -8.78 1.41
N SER A 8 -36.21 -9.30 0.18
CA SER A 8 -37.42 -9.38 -0.66
C SER A 8 -38.50 -10.30 -0.05
N LEU A 9 -38.09 -11.43 0.53
CA LEU A 9 -39.03 -12.36 1.18
C LEU A 9 -39.67 -11.72 2.43
N SER A 10 -38.88 -11.02 3.24
CA SER A 10 -39.37 -10.31 4.44
C SER A 10 -40.36 -9.20 4.06
N SER A 11 -40.06 -8.43 3.00
CA SER A 11 -40.94 -7.39 2.48
C SER A 11 -42.30 -7.97 1.98
N LEU A 12 -42.22 -9.07 1.23
CA LEU A 12 -43.45 -9.78 0.77
C LEU A 12 -44.28 -10.31 1.93
N PHE A 13 -43.64 -10.91 2.93
CA PHE A 13 -44.36 -11.42 4.12
C PHE A 13 -45.05 -10.29 4.87
N ASN A 14 -44.39 -9.16 5.07
CA ASN A 14 -44.98 -8.00 5.74
C ASN A 14 -46.17 -7.42 4.95
N SER A 15 -46.09 -7.35 3.63
CA SER A 15 -47.16 -6.87 2.76
C SER A 15 -48.37 -7.80 2.80
N VAL A 16 -48.16 -9.12 2.70
CA VAL A 16 -49.25 -10.13 2.78
C VAL A 16 -49.90 -10.14 4.15
N SER A 17 -49.12 -10.09 5.23
CA SER A 17 -49.65 -10.02 6.62
C SER A 17 -50.49 -8.77 6.83
N GLY A 18 -50.06 -7.60 6.29
CA GLY A 18 -50.85 -6.36 6.37
C GLY A 18 -52.16 -6.44 5.59
N LEU A 19 -52.18 -7.06 4.42
CA LEU A 19 -53.41 -7.28 3.65
C LEU A 19 -54.40 -8.19 4.39
N ILE A 20 -53.95 -9.29 4.99
CA ILE A 20 -54.77 -10.20 5.77
C ILE A 20 -55.37 -9.48 6.99
N GLN A 21 -54.53 -8.75 7.73
CA GLN A 21 -54.98 -7.98 8.89
C GLN A 21 -56.05 -6.97 8.49
N ASN A 22 -55.83 -6.18 7.42
CA ASN A 22 -56.82 -5.21 6.96
C ASN A 22 -58.13 -5.89 6.55
N ALA A 23 -58.06 -7.00 5.80
CA ALA A 23 -59.24 -7.76 5.37
C ALA A 23 -60.08 -8.23 6.59
N ILE A 24 -59.43 -8.79 7.59
CA ILE A 24 -60.12 -9.23 8.84
C ILE A 24 -60.71 -8.04 9.57
N THR A 25 -60.00 -6.95 9.72
CA THR A 25 -60.47 -5.75 10.39
C THR A 25 -61.68 -5.15 9.67
N TYR A 26 -61.63 -4.99 8.35
CA TYR A 26 -62.75 -4.51 7.55
C TYR A 26 -63.96 -5.44 7.66
N ALA A 27 -63.80 -6.74 7.51
CA ALA A 27 -64.88 -7.72 7.58
C ALA A 27 -65.59 -7.65 8.96
N TYR A 28 -64.79 -7.61 10.03
CA TYR A 28 -65.34 -7.52 11.38
C TYR A 28 -66.08 -6.20 11.66
N LEU A 29 -65.50 -5.08 11.28
CA LEU A 29 -66.12 -3.76 11.50
C LEU A 29 -67.36 -3.55 10.62
N ILE A 30 -67.40 -4.05 9.38
CA ILE A 30 -68.60 -4.03 8.50
C ILE A 30 -69.69 -4.87 9.16
N TYR A 31 -69.39 -6.08 9.63
CA TYR A 31 -70.37 -6.91 10.34
C TYR A 31 -71.00 -6.18 11.53
N ARG A 32 -70.21 -5.47 12.36
CA ARG A 32 -70.66 -4.69 13.51
C ARG A 32 -71.53 -3.50 13.13
N VAL A 33 -71.25 -2.82 11.98
CA VAL A 33 -72.11 -1.75 11.44
C VAL A 33 -73.47 -2.32 11.00
N LEU A 34 -73.47 -3.45 10.31
CA LEU A 34 -74.75 -4.09 9.85
C LEU A 34 -75.62 -4.54 11.04
N GLU A 35 -75.05 -4.95 12.13
CA GLU A 35 -75.76 -5.22 13.38
C GLU A 35 -76.23 -3.93 14.14
N SER A 36 -75.91 -2.76 13.56
CA SER A 36 -76.23 -1.47 14.19
C SER A 36 -75.62 -1.27 15.59
N THR A 37 -74.50 -1.99 15.87
CA THR A 37 -73.80 -1.92 17.16
C THR A 37 -72.74 -0.82 17.21
N ILE A 38 -72.32 -0.31 16.04
CA ILE A 38 -71.40 0.82 15.91
C ILE A 38 -71.87 1.75 14.80
N THR A 39 -71.55 3.05 14.94
CA THR A 39 -71.84 4.08 13.95
C THR A 39 -70.75 4.10 12.86
N ILE A 40 -71.02 4.75 11.71
CA ILE A 40 -70.02 4.94 10.65
C ILE A 40 -68.83 5.77 11.16
N GLY A 41 -69.03 6.73 12.05
CA GLY A 41 -67.96 7.50 12.69
C GLY A 41 -67.07 6.63 13.57
N GLU A 42 -67.66 5.76 14.36
CA GLU A 42 -66.90 4.78 15.17
C GLU A 42 -66.18 3.76 14.30
N PHE A 43 -66.74 3.32 13.18
CA PHE A 43 -66.06 2.47 12.20
C PHE A 43 -64.75 3.09 11.73
N THR A 44 -64.75 4.35 11.30
CA THR A 44 -63.54 5.07 10.85
C THR A 44 -62.54 5.27 11.97
N MET A 45 -63.03 5.56 13.17
CA MET A 45 -62.19 5.69 14.39
C MET A 45 -61.48 4.37 14.75
N TYR A 46 -62.19 3.26 14.78
CA TYR A 46 -61.61 1.94 15.10
C TYR A 46 -60.65 1.49 14.01
N LEU A 47 -60.95 1.75 12.75
CA LEU A 47 -60.04 1.42 11.62
C LEU A 47 -58.72 2.15 11.74
N ASN A 48 -58.76 3.46 12.02
CA ASN A 48 -57.53 4.26 12.22
C ASN A 48 -56.77 3.81 13.47
N ALA A 49 -57.48 3.49 14.57
CA ALA A 49 -56.86 3.01 15.81
C ALA A 49 -56.11 1.67 15.61
N VAL A 50 -56.72 0.70 14.91
CA VAL A 50 -56.08 -0.58 14.57
C VAL A 50 -54.88 -0.38 13.68
N SER A 51 -54.99 0.46 12.65
CA SER A 51 -53.87 0.77 11.73
C SER A 51 -52.69 1.42 12.47
N THR A 52 -52.98 2.45 13.29
CA THR A 52 -51.96 3.16 14.08
C THR A 52 -51.26 2.21 15.07
N PHE A 53 -52.03 1.39 15.78
CA PHE A 53 -51.47 0.40 16.71
C PHE A 53 -50.59 -0.62 16.00
N SER A 54 -51.04 -1.15 14.86
CA SER A 54 -50.26 -2.11 14.06
C SER A 54 -48.96 -1.53 13.54
N ASN A 55 -48.99 -0.27 13.09
CA ASN A 55 -47.78 0.41 12.66
C ASN A 55 -46.79 0.63 13.82
N ALA A 56 -47.30 1.08 14.98
CA ALA A 56 -46.45 1.24 16.17
C ALA A 56 -45.77 -0.07 16.60
N VAL A 57 -46.49 -1.20 16.57
CA VAL A 57 -45.91 -2.51 16.86
C VAL A 57 -44.83 -2.88 15.85
N ARG A 58 -45.08 -2.64 14.55
CA ARG A 58 -44.07 -2.89 13.51
C ARG A 58 -42.82 -2.04 13.70
N ASP A 59 -42.99 -0.77 14.02
CA ASP A 59 -41.88 0.17 14.23
C ASP A 59 -41.03 -0.27 15.44
N VAL A 60 -41.64 -0.73 16.52
CA VAL A 60 -40.88 -1.30 17.64
C VAL A 60 -40.12 -2.56 17.25
N LEU A 61 -40.76 -3.48 16.54
CA LEU A 61 -40.08 -4.70 16.07
C LEU A 61 -38.93 -4.40 15.09
N SER A 62 -39.14 -3.48 14.16
CA SER A 62 -38.06 -3.08 13.24
C SER A 62 -36.90 -2.42 13.98
N SER A 63 -37.20 -1.53 14.95
CA SER A 63 -36.16 -0.88 15.76
C SER A 63 -35.34 -1.89 16.57
N LEU A 64 -35.95 -2.95 17.08
CA LEU A 64 -35.21 -4.03 17.77
C LEU A 64 -34.25 -4.78 16.83
N VAL A 65 -34.67 -5.01 15.57
CA VAL A 65 -33.81 -5.61 14.56
C VAL A 65 -32.65 -4.68 14.19
N ASP A 66 -32.94 -3.38 14.03
CA ASP A 66 -31.92 -2.37 13.70
C ASP A 66 -30.88 -2.24 14.81
N ILE A 67 -31.30 -2.26 16.10
CA ILE A 67 -30.37 -2.27 17.23
C ILE A 67 -29.42 -3.46 17.16
N LYS A 68 -29.92 -4.64 16.80
CA LYS A 68 -29.08 -5.83 16.65
C LYS A 68 -28.08 -5.67 15.49
N ILE A 69 -28.51 -5.11 14.36
CA ILE A 69 -27.66 -4.86 13.19
C ILE A 69 -26.58 -3.84 13.55
N TYR A 70 -26.94 -2.74 14.22
CA TYR A 70 -25.97 -1.74 14.68
C TYR A 70 -24.98 -2.32 15.68
N GLY A 71 -25.42 -3.23 16.55
CA GLY A 71 -24.55 -3.98 17.46
C GLY A 71 -23.46 -4.75 16.72
N LEU A 72 -23.80 -5.43 15.61
CA LEU A 72 -22.82 -6.14 14.77
C LEU A 72 -21.85 -5.20 14.08
N TYR A 73 -22.31 -4.03 13.60
CA TYR A 73 -21.42 -3.02 13.03
C TYR A 73 -20.49 -2.40 14.07
N TYR A 74 -21.00 -2.17 15.28
CA TYR A 74 -20.20 -1.67 16.38
C TYR A 74 -19.11 -2.67 16.78
N GLU A 75 -19.43 -3.96 16.89
CA GLU A 75 -18.46 -5.02 17.19
C GLU A 75 -17.33 -5.07 16.14
N ALA A 76 -17.69 -4.98 14.86
CA ALA A 76 -16.70 -4.92 13.78
C ALA A 76 -15.81 -3.66 13.85
N LEU A 77 -16.40 -2.51 14.16
CA LEU A 77 -15.69 -1.25 14.35
C LEU A 77 -14.77 -1.32 15.58
N ASP A 78 -15.29 -1.83 16.71
CA ASP A 78 -14.53 -1.98 17.95
C ASP A 78 -13.32 -2.90 17.74
N THR A 79 -13.51 -4.01 17.03
CA THR A 79 -12.42 -4.91 16.64
C THR A 79 -11.36 -4.18 15.81
N TYR A 80 -11.76 -3.33 14.87
CA TYR A 80 -10.85 -2.56 14.02
C TYR A 80 -10.10 -1.49 14.83
N VAL A 81 -10.79 -0.73 15.66
CA VAL A 81 -10.20 0.35 16.47
C VAL A 81 -9.23 -0.18 17.52
N ASN A 82 -9.51 -1.37 18.05
CA ASN A 82 -8.70 -2.01 19.09
C ASN A 82 -7.60 -2.95 18.51
N ILE A 83 -7.31 -2.89 17.19
CA ILE A 83 -6.15 -3.59 16.64
C ILE A 83 -4.89 -3.08 17.35
N PRO A 84 -4.13 -3.95 18.04
CA PRO A 84 -2.95 -3.52 18.77
C PRO A 84 -1.86 -3.03 17.82
N GLU A 85 -1.20 -1.93 18.17
CA GLU A 85 0.00 -1.46 17.48
C GLU A 85 1.17 -2.41 17.77
N THR A 86 1.38 -3.39 16.90
CA THR A 86 2.41 -4.42 17.09
C THR A 86 3.82 -3.92 16.78
N LEU A 87 3.97 -2.94 15.89
CA LEU A 87 5.27 -2.43 15.44
C LEU A 87 5.82 -1.30 16.34
N ARG A 88 4.94 -0.51 16.98
CA ARG A 88 5.33 0.52 17.94
C ARG A 88 5.31 -0.07 19.35
N ASN A 89 6.46 -0.46 19.84
CA ASN A 89 6.60 -0.92 21.21
C ASN A 89 6.91 0.25 22.18
N ASN A 90 6.87 -0.04 23.50
CA ASN A 90 7.15 0.96 24.53
C ASN A 90 8.64 1.31 24.68
N LYS A 91 9.55 0.56 24.06
CA LYS A 91 10.98 0.85 24.03
C LYS A 91 11.25 1.85 22.92
N ARG A 92 11.81 2.98 23.26
CA ARG A 92 12.12 4.09 22.34
C ARG A 92 13.59 4.48 22.51
N LEU A 93 14.48 3.54 22.17
CA LEU A 93 15.89 3.87 22.13
C LEU A 93 16.14 4.85 20.97
N PRO A 94 17.01 5.84 21.15
CA PRO A 94 17.41 6.70 20.05
C PRO A 94 18.10 5.89 18.97
N LEU A 95 18.05 6.39 17.73
CA LEU A 95 18.74 5.77 16.62
C LEU A 95 20.25 5.70 16.89
N PRO A 96 20.88 4.51 16.86
CA PRO A 96 22.30 4.34 17.22
C PRO A 96 23.24 4.71 16.05
N VAL A 97 22.94 5.81 15.33
CA VAL A 97 23.76 6.29 14.20
C VAL A 97 24.73 7.35 14.70
N ALA A 98 26.01 7.16 14.45
CA ALA A 98 27.04 8.12 14.82
C ALA A 98 26.90 9.46 14.07
N LYS A 99 27.59 10.51 14.56
CA LYS A 99 27.59 11.84 13.91
C LYS A 99 28.05 11.83 12.44
N GLU A 100 28.84 10.83 12.06
CA GLU A 100 29.36 10.62 10.69
C GLU A 100 28.39 9.84 9.78
N LYS A 101 27.16 9.56 10.28
CA LYS A 101 26.13 8.80 9.56
C LYS A 101 26.53 7.40 9.15
N GLU A 102 27.59 6.84 9.73
CA GLU A 102 27.95 5.44 9.50
C GLU A 102 27.02 4.52 10.28
N PHE A 103 26.48 3.54 9.58
CA PHE A 103 25.66 2.49 10.16
C PHE A 103 25.90 1.15 9.46
N ILE A 104 25.59 0.08 10.20
CA ILE A 104 25.50 -1.28 9.66
C ILE A 104 24.16 -1.84 10.07
N ILE A 105 23.37 -2.28 9.08
CA ILE A 105 22.14 -3.04 9.35
C ILE A 105 22.44 -4.52 9.12
N SER A 106 22.25 -5.30 10.17
CA SER A 106 22.63 -6.72 10.22
C SER A 106 21.39 -7.60 10.38
N PHE A 107 21.20 -8.53 9.47
CA PHE A 107 20.25 -9.64 9.60
C PHE A 107 20.95 -10.81 10.25
N ARG A 108 20.36 -11.40 11.29
CA ARG A 108 20.93 -12.53 12.04
C ARG A 108 19.90 -13.65 12.16
N ASN A 109 20.12 -14.72 11.42
CA ASN A 109 19.26 -15.92 11.36
C ASN A 109 17.78 -15.57 11.11
N VAL A 110 17.53 -14.58 10.25
CA VAL A 110 16.18 -14.06 10.03
C VAL A 110 15.37 -15.03 9.20
N CYS A 111 14.23 -15.47 9.76
CA CYS A 111 13.17 -16.17 9.05
C CYS A 111 11.88 -15.35 9.09
N PHE A 112 11.12 -15.38 7.99
CA PHE A 112 9.85 -14.66 7.92
C PHE A 112 8.82 -15.39 7.08
N LYS A 113 7.59 -15.45 7.61
CA LYS A 113 6.39 -15.84 6.88
C LYS A 113 5.29 -14.80 7.06
N TYR A 114 4.52 -14.57 6.00
CA TYR A 114 3.39 -13.63 6.07
C TYR A 114 2.28 -14.19 6.98
N PRO A 115 1.52 -13.33 7.66
CA PRO A 115 0.37 -13.76 8.44
C PRO A 115 -0.60 -14.62 7.61
N GLY A 116 -0.98 -15.77 8.17
CA GLY A 116 -1.87 -16.72 7.49
C GLY A 116 -1.22 -17.60 6.42
N GLN A 117 0.10 -17.54 6.23
CA GLN A 117 0.85 -18.44 5.35
C GLN A 117 1.70 -19.42 6.15
N ASP A 118 1.81 -20.66 5.66
CA ASP A 118 2.61 -21.70 6.30
C ASP A 118 4.05 -21.76 5.78
N HIS A 119 4.32 -21.23 4.58
CA HIS A 119 5.64 -21.22 3.97
C HIS A 119 6.44 -19.96 4.36
N TYR A 120 7.72 -20.12 4.53
CA TYR A 120 8.65 -19.03 4.76
C TYR A 120 8.96 -18.30 3.45
N ALA A 121 8.84 -16.97 3.47
CA ALA A 121 9.26 -16.09 2.37
C ALA A 121 10.74 -15.70 2.46
N ILE A 122 11.31 -15.73 3.68
CA ILE A 122 12.75 -15.59 3.97
C ILE A 122 13.13 -16.68 4.93
N GLN A 123 14.29 -17.30 4.73
CA GLN A 123 14.77 -18.43 5.54
C GLN A 123 16.24 -18.22 5.90
N ASN A 124 16.52 -18.23 7.21
CA ASN A 124 17.85 -18.18 7.80
C ASN A 124 18.79 -17.13 7.16
N LEU A 125 18.26 -15.95 6.90
CA LEU A 125 19.00 -14.87 6.27
C LEU A 125 20.03 -14.29 7.24
N ASN A 126 21.31 -14.32 6.83
CA ASN A 126 22.43 -13.68 7.50
C ASN A 126 23.08 -12.73 6.50
N PHE A 127 22.99 -11.41 6.76
CA PHE A 127 23.47 -10.42 5.80
C PHE A 127 23.73 -9.07 6.47
N ASP A 128 24.76 -8.35 6.02
CA ASP A 128 25.13 -7.03 6.52
C ASP A 128 25.05 -6.00 5.39
N ILE A 129 24.37 -4.87 5.67
CA ILE A 129 24.29 -3.69 4.78
C ILE A 129 25.09 -2.58 5.45
N LYS A 130 26.12 -2.10 4.80
CA LYS A 130 26.96 -0.99 5.27
C LYS A 130 26.46 0.32 4.67
N SER A 131 26.55 1.40 5.46
CA SER A 131 26.28 2.76 4.96
C SER A 131 27.14 3.12 3.74
N GLY A 132 26.59 3.91 2.83
CA GLY A 132 27.26 4.33 1.59
C GLY A 132 27.33 3.26 0.50
N THR A 133 26.83 2.04 0.74
CA THR A 133 26.87 0.94 -0.25
C THR A 133 25.68 1.00 -1.20
N LYS A 134 25.93 0.81 -2.49
CA LYS A 134 24.89 0.59 -3.52
C LYS A 134 24.75 -0.92 -3.74
N LEU A 135 23.65 -1.47 -3.26
CA LEU A 135 23.33 -2.90 -3.32
C LEU A 135 22.26 -3.16 -4.37
N SER A 136 22.55 -4.03 -5.33
CA SER A 136 21.55 -4.61 -6.22
C SER A 136 21.03 -5.93 -5.65
N VAL A 137 19.72 -6.09 -5.59
CA VAL A 137 19.04 -7.31 -5.16
C VAL A 137 18.34 -7.94 -6.36
N VAL A 138 18.82 -9.09 -6.79
CA VAL A 138 18.36 -9.78 -8.01
C VAL A 138 17.84 -11.18 -7.69
N GLY A 139 17.11 -11.78 -8.61
CA GLY A 139 16.55 -13.14 -8.46
C GLY A 139 15.18 -13.27 -9.13
N GLU A 140 14.70 -14.49 -9.20
CA GLU A 140 13.41 -14.82 -9.83
C GLU A 140 12.20 -14.22 -9.07
N ASN A 141 11.02 -14.23 -9.69
CA ASN A 141 9.79 -13.82 -9.03
C ASN A 141 9.49 -14.76 -7.85
N GLY A 142 9.11 -14.16 -6.71
CA GLY A 142 8.86 -14.94 -5.49
C GLY A 142 10.12 -15.35 -4.71
N ALA A 143 11.33 -14.97 -5.14
CA ALA A 143 12.58 -15.32 -4.46
C ALA A 143 12.74 -14.67 -3.06
N GLY A 144 11.88 -13.69 -2.66
CA GLY A 144 11.94 -13.04 -1.36
C GLY A 144 12.46 -11.58 -1.39
N LYS A 145 12.80 -11.02 -2.54
CA LYS A 145 13.40 -9.68 -2.70
C LYS A 145 12.58 -8.56 -2.04
N THR A 146 11.32 -8.42 -2.41
CA THR A 146 10.41 -7.41 -1.84
C THR A 146 10.15 -7.68 -0.35
N THR A 147 10.12 -8.95 0.09
CA THR A 147 9.99 -9.32 1.49
C THR A 147 11.21 -8.88 2.30
N PHE A 148 12.42 -9.04 1.76
CA PHE A 148 13.66 -8.55 2.36
C PHE A 148 13.60 -7.03 2.60
N VAL A 149 13.16 -6.25 1.60
CA VAL A 149 13.00 -4.80 1.74
C VAL A 149 11.94 -4.44 2.76
N LYS A 150 10.80 -5.13 2.79
CA LYS A 150 9.75 -4.89 3.79
C LYS A 150 10.23 -5.15 5.22
N LEU A 151 11.06 -6.16 5.44
CA LEU A 151 11.69 -6.43 6.72
C LEU A 151 12.74 -5.36 7.07
N LEU A 152 13.55 -4.96 6.11
CA LEU A 152 14.54 -3.90 6.27
C LEU A 152 13.90 -2.57 6.68
N CYS A 153 12.79 -2.19 6.03
CA CYS A 153 12.00 -1.01 6.39
C CYS A 153 11.16 -1.21 7.66
N ARG A 154 11.24 -2.37 8.33
CA ARG A 154 10.40 -2.69 9.49
C ARG A 154 8.90 -2.48 9.25
N LEU A 155 8.42 -2.78 8.03
CA LEU A 155 6.99 -2.91 7.74
C LEU A 155 6.41 -4.22 8.30
N TYR A 156 7.29 -5.16 8.60
CA TYR A 156 7.05 -6.40 9.32
C TYR A 156 8.22 -6.68 10.25
N ASP A 157 7.94 -7.30 11.38
CA ASP A 157 8.97 -7.89 12.23
C ASP A 157 9.28 -9.32 11.78
N PRO A 158 10.54 -9.81 11.89
CA PRO A 158 10.86 -11.18 11.57
C PRO A 158 10.12 -12.17 12.48
N THR A 159 9.77 -13.35 11.92
CA THR A 159 9.16 -14.45 12.67
C THR A 159 10.16 -15.07 13.63
N GLU A 160 11.41 -15.25 13.16
CA GLU A 160 12.54 -15.76 13.92
C GLU A 160 13.80 -14.97 13.58
N GLY A 161 14.78 -14.97 14.49
CA GLY A 161 15.99 -14.17 14.35
C GLY A 161 15.77 -12.69 14.67
N GLU A 162 16.71 -11.87 14.30
CA GLU A 162 16.69 -10.43 14.61
C GLU A 162 17.37 -9.60 13.52
N ILE A 163 16.95 -8.33 13.44
CA ILE A 163 17.57 -7.32 12.60
C ILE A 163 18.16 -6.25 13.53
N LEU A 164 19.41 -5.94 13.34
CA LEU A 164 20.15 -5.01 14.18
C LEU A 164 20.57 -3.76 13.38
N CYS A 165 20.50 -2.59 13.98
CA CYS A 165 21.15 -1.39 13.50
C CYS A 165 22.27 -1.04 14.49
N ASN A 166 23.53 -1.07 14.04
CA ASN A 166 24.70 -0.89 14.91
C ASN A 166 24.63 -1.72 16.21
N ASN A 167 24.32 -3.02 16.11
CA ASN A 167 24.16 -3.97 17.20
C ASN A 167 22.97 -3.70 18.15
N VAL A 168 22.07 -2.77 17.83
CA VAL A 168 20.82 -2.54 18.56
C VAL A 168 19.67 -3.14 17.76
N ASN A 169 18.83 -3.96 18.40
CA ASN A 169 17.70 -4.56 17.73
C ASN A 169 16.73 -3.46 17.26
N ILE A 170 16.35 -3.48 15.98
CA ILE A 170 15.47 -2.45 15.41
C ILE A 170 14.10 -2.38 16.10
N LYS A 171 13.66 -3.47 16.76
CA LYS A 171 12.44 -3.50 17.58
C LYS A 171 12.53 -2.59 18.81
N ASP A 172 13.72 -2.36 19.32
CA ASP A 172 13.97 -1.53 20.51
C ASP A 172 14.20 -0.06 20.17
N ILE A 173 14.49 0.26 18.91
CA ILE A 173 14.68 1.64 18.43
C ILE A 173 13.31 2.32 18.24
N ASP A 174 13.26 3.63 18.46
CA ASP A 174 12.10 4.45 18.16
C ASP A 174 11.67 4.23 16.69
N TYR A 175 10.41 3.85 16.50
CA TYR A 175 9.90 3.44 15.19
C TYR A 175 9.98 4.55 14.14
N ASP A 176 9.57 5.76 14.53
CA ASP A 176 9.54 6.90 13.61
C ASP A 176 10.95 7.37 13.24
N ALA A 177 11.89 7.31 14.20
CA ALA A 177 13.30 7.60 13.95
C ALA A 177 13.91 6.57 12.99
N TYR A 178 13.65 5.28 13.19
CA TYR A 178 14.14 4.22 12.29
C TYR A 178 13.53 4.34 10.88
N MET A 179 12.22 4.52 10.79
CA MET A 179 11.52 4.75 9.51
C MET A 179 12.00 6.01 8.80
N GLY A 180 12.45 7.01 9.55
CA GLY A 180 13.03 8.23 9.02
C GLY A 180 14.31 8.02 8.22
N MET A 181 15.05 6.92 8.46
CA MET A 181 16.24 6.57 7.68
C MET A 181 15.95 6.21 6.22
N PHE A 182 14.71 5.84 5.90
CA PHE A 182 14.37 5.25 4.60
C PHE A 182 13.54 6.17 3.73
N SER A 183 13.82 6.16 2.45
CA SER A 183 12.93 6.55 1.36
C SER A 183 12.77 5.38 0.43
N ALA A 184 11.53 4.96 0.17
CA ALA A 184 11.25 3.81 -0.68
C ALA A 184 10.29 4.15 -1.81
N VAL A 185 10.59 3.66 -3.01
CA VAL A 185 9.67 3.59 -4.15
C VAL A 185 9.40 2.11 -4.39
N PHE A 186 8.19 1.67 -4.03
CA PHE A 186 7.74 0.30 -4.28
C PHE A 186 7.17 0.16 -5.69
N GLN A 187 7.13 -1.07 -6.19
CA GLN A 187 6.61 -1.40 -7.52
C GLN A 187 5.16 -0.93 -7.72
N ASP A 188 4.34 -1.01 -6.66
CA ASP A 188 2.93 -0.61 -6.63
C ASP A 188 2.72 0.80 -6.07
N PHE A 189 3.69 1.70 -6.27
CA PHE A 189 3.58 3.10 -5.81
C PHE A 189 2.24 3.73 -6.22
N LYS A 190 1.74 4.63 -5.38
CA LYS A 190 0.52 5.40 -5.66
C LYS A 190 0.82 6.89 -5.62
N LEU A 191 0.22 7.59 -6.56
CA LEU A 191 0.08 9.04 -6.51
C LEU A 191 -1.29 9.38 -5.94
N PHE A 192 -1.38 10.51 -5.28
CA PHE A 192 -2.62 11.02 -4.72
C PHE A 192 -3.22 12.04 -5.67
N ALA A 193 -4.54 12.20 -5.66
CA ALA A 193 -5.26 13.24 -6.41
C ALA A 193 -5.03 14.65 -5.81
N PHE A 194 -3.78 14.96 -5.50
CA PHE A 194 -3.26 16.27 -5.06
C PHE A 194 -2.42 16.88 -6.18
N SER A 195 -1.89 18.10 -5.99
CA SER A 195 -0.97 18.68 -6.96
C SER A 195 0.30 17.83 -7.12
N ILE A 196 1.02 18.01 -8.25
CA ILE A 196 2.31 17.35 -8.46
C ILE A 196 3.29 17.73 -7.34
N LYS A 197 3.32 19.01 -6.96
CA LYS A 197 4.11 19.52 -5.84
C LYS A 197 3.76 18.79 -4.55
N ASP A 198 2.47 18.71 -4.20
CA ASP A 198 2.04 18.08 -2.95
C ASP A 198 2.32 16.58 -2.93
N ASN A 199 2.28 15.92 -4.09
CA ASN A 199 2.73 14.53 -4.23
C ASN A 199 4.21 14.33 -3.93
N ILE A 200 5.05 15.33 -4.15
CA ILE A 200 6.50 15.25 -3.87
C ILE A 200 6.78 15.60 -2.41
N VAL A 201 6.15 16.67 -1.92
CA VAL A 201 6.43 17.22 -0.58
C VAL A 201 5.72 16.42 0.52
N LEU A 202 4.50 15.92 0.26
CA LEU A 202 3.61 15.28 1.24
C LEU A 202 3.49 16.12 2.53
N ASN A 203 3.93 15.60 3.68
CA ASN A 203 3.79 16.28 4.98
C ASN A 203 4.94 17.25 5.30
N ASP A 204 5.92 17.42 4.41
CA ASP A 204 7.12 18.23 4.65
C ASP A 204 7.07 19.62 3.99
N GLU A 205 5.88 20.21 3.84
CA GLU A 205 5.67 21.49 3.17
C GLU A 205 6.54 22.64 3.73
N ASN A 206 6.86 22.60 5.02
CA ASN A 206 7.68 23.61 5.66
C ASN A 206 9.19 23.43 5.44
N THR A 207 9.63 22.27 4.97
CA THR A 207 11.05 21.90 4.82
C THR A 207 11.53 21.88 3.38
N ILE A 208 10.62 21.72 2.42
CA ILE A 208 10.95 21.59 0.99
C ILE A 208 10.43 22.81 0.23
N SER A 209 11.35 23.64 -0.24
CA SER A 209 10.97 24.85 -0.99
C SER A 209 10.49 24.51 -2.41
N ARG A 210 9.74 25.45 -3.00
CA ARG A 210 9.23 25.33 -4.37
C ARG A 210 10.37 25.21 -5.40
N GLU A 211 11.49 25.89 -5.15
CA GLU A 211 12.69 25.83 -5.98
C GLU A 211 13.32 24.43 -5.94
N THR A 212 13.35 23.80 -4.75
CA THR A 212 13.82 22.43 -4.57
C THR A 212 12.95 21.45 -5.36
N VAL A 213 11.62 21.57 -5.29
CA VAL A 213 10.70 20.75 -6.09
C VAL A 213 10.94 20.93 -7.58
N SER A 214 11.12 22.17 -8.04
CA SER A 214 11.43 22.48 -9.45
C SER A 214 12.75 21.86 -9.90
N SER A 215 13.79 21.86 -9.05
CA SER A 215 15.07 21.21 -9.33
C SER A 215 14.89 19.70 -9.47
N LEU A 216 14.21 19.07 -8.52
CA LEU A 216 13.93 17.63 -8.54
C LEU A 216 13.14 17.20 -9.79
N LEU A 217 12.11 17.98 -10.17
CA LEU A 217 11.34 17.70 -11.39
C LEU A 217 12.19 17.80 -12.66
N ARG A 218 13.18 18.70 -12.69
CA ARG A 218 14.15 18.80 -13.78
C ARG A 218 15.10 17.61 -13.77
N GLU A 219 15.59 17.22 -12.61
CA GLU A 219 16.52 16.11 -12.45
C GLU A 219 15.90 14.78 -12.88
N VAL A 220 14.60 14.56 -12.61
CA VAL A 220 13.88 13.37 -13.10
C VAL A 220 13.36 13.53 -14.54
N GLY A 221 13.67 14.64 -15.23
CA GLY A 221 13.27 14.89 -16.62
C GLY A 221 11.78 15.06 -16.83
N LEU A 222 11.09 15.74 -15.90
CA LEU A 222 9.67 16.12 -16.00
C LEU A 222 9.45 17.62 -16.27
N ASP A 223 10.51 18.44 -16.25
CA ASP A 223 10.43 19.89 -16.36
C ASP A 223 9.68 20.35 -17.61
N LYS A 224 9.99 19.78 -18.78
CA LYS A 224 9.32 20.11 -20.05
C LYS A 224 7.83 19.79 -20.00
N LYS A 225 7.46 18.65 -19.45
CA LYS A 225 6.07 18.23 -19.33
C LYS A 225 5.31 19.16 -18.38
N ILE A 226 5.88 19.47 -17.21
CA ILE A 226 5.29 20.36 -16.22
C ILE A 226 5.04 21.77 -16.78
N GLN A 227 5.95 22.29 -17.62
CA GLN A 227 5.76 23.60 -18.27
C GLN A 227 4.58 23.63 -19.25
N THR A 228 4.15 22.49 -19.78
CA THR A 228 2.97 22.42 -20.68
C THR A 228 1.65 22.35 -19.93
N LEU A 229 1.67 22.14 -18.62
CA LEU A 229 0.46 22.02 -17.81
C LEU A 229 -0.11 23.40 -17.43
N PRO A 230 -1.45 23.57 -17.37
CA PRO A 230 -2.09 24.86 -17.13
C PRO A 230 -1.65 25.56 -15.82
N LYS A 231 -1.42 24.79 -14.76
CA LYS A 231 -1.03 25.26 -13.43
C LYS A 231 0.42 24.85 -13.08
N GLY A 232 1.20 24.36 -14.06
CA GLY A 232 2.57 23.87 -13.82
C GLY A 232 2.60 22.76 -12.77
N MET A 233 3.49 22.88 -11.77
CA MET A 233 3.60 21.90 -10.67
C MET A 233 2.41 21.90 -9.68
N ASP A 234 1.55 22.92 -9.74
CA ASP A 234 0.33 22.98 -8.93
C ASP A 234 -0.86 22.31 -9.64
N THR A 235 -0.67 21.72 -10.82
CA THR A 235 -1.68 20.91 -11.50
C THR A 235 -1.96 19.64 -10.69
N SER A 236 -3.24 19.36 -10.46
CA SER A 236 -3.68 18.12 -9.76
C SER A 236 -3.32 16.89 -10.56
N VAL A 237 -2.85 15.85 -9.88
CA VAL A 237 -2.70 14.51 -10.47
C VAL A 237 -4.08 13.87 -10.52
N TYR A 238 -4.39 13.26 -11.65
CA TYR A 238 -5.70 12.72 -12.03
C TYR A 238 -6.80 13.78 -12.21
N LYS A 239 -7.86 13.38 -12.89
CA LYS A 239 -9.03 14.23 -13.20
C LYS A 239 -10.21 14.03 -12.26
N GLU A 240 -10.00 13.36 -11.14
CA GLU A 240 -11.07 13.05 -10.18
C GLU A 240 -11.68 14.30 -9.55
N PHE A 241 -10.88 15.35 -9.33
CA PHE A 241 -11.29 16.58 -8.67
C PHE A 241 -11.01 17.85 -9.49
N ASP A 242 -10.29 17.74 -10.62
CA ASP A 242 -9.95 18.87 -11.50
C ASP A 242 -9.96 18.38 -12.95
N GLU A 243 -10.87 18.92 -13.78
CA GLU A 243 -11.01 18.53 -15.20
C GLU A 243 -9.73 18.78 -16.00
N ASP A 244 -8.94 19.79 -15.60
CA ASP A 244 -7.63 20.13 -16.17
C ASP A 244 -6.49 19.30 -15.55
N GLY A 245 -6.81 18.28 -14.73
CA GLY A 245 -5.86 17.43 -14.05
C GLY A 245 -4.92 16.69 -14.99
N PHE A 246 -3.70 16.47 -14.53
CA PHE A 246 -2.66 15.72 -15.23
C PHE A 246 -2.88 14.22 -15.07
N GLU A 247 -3.06 13.52 -16.18
CA GLU A 247 -3.08 12.06 -16.23
C GLU A 247 -1.66 11.55 -16.55
N PRO A 248 -0.87 11.13 -15.55
CA PRO A 248 0.49 10.67 -15.80
C PRO A 248 0.48 9.31 -16.52
N SER A 249 1.33 9.16 -17.53
CA SER A 249 1.73 7.84 -18.01
C SER A 249 2.44 7.06 -16.90
N GLY A 250 2.55 5.73 -17.01
CA GLY A 250 3.26 4.93 -16.02
C GLY A 250 4.67 5.45 -15.71
N GLY A 251 5.43 5.83 -16.73
CA GLY A 251 6.78 6.39 -16.57
C GLY A 251 6.80 7.79 -15.93
N GLU A 252 5.82 8.67 -16.27
CA GLU A 252 5.71 10.00 -15.65
C GLU A 252 5.33 9.89 -14.17
N GLY A 253 4.38 9.02 -13.84
CA GLY A 253 4.01 8.74 -12.46
C GLY A 253 5.18 8.21 -11.63
N GLN A 254 5.97 7.33 -12.21
CA GLN A 254 7.17 6.77 -11.61
C GLN A 254 8.23 7.84 -11.32
N LYS A 255 8.46 8.77 -12.24
CA LYS A 255 9.35 9.92 -12.05
C LYS A 255 8.90 10.82 -10.90
N VAL A 256 7.60 11.05 -10.73
CA VAL A 256 7.06 11.79 -9.58
C VAL A 256 7.32 11.03 -8.27
N ALA A 257 7.14 9.71 -8.26
CA ALA A 257 7.44 8.88 -7.08
C ALA A 257 8.94 8.88 -6.72
N ILE A 258 9.83 8.87 -7.72
CA ILE A 258 11.28 9.01 -7.52
C ILE A 258 11.61 10.40 -6.95
N ALA A 259 11.05 11.48 -7.51
CA ALA A 259 11.24 12.83 -7.00
C ALA A 259 10.79 12.95 -5.52
N ARG A 260 9.66 12.32 -5.15
CA ARG A 260 9.17 12.21 -3.75
C ARG A 260 10.22 11.53 -2.86
N ALA A 261 10.79 10.40 -3.29
CA ALA A 261 11.76 9.65 -2.51
C ALA A 261 13.06 10.43 -2.29
N ILE A 262 13.51 11.19 -3.30
CA ILE A 262 14.72 12.01 -3.21
C ILE A 262 14.48 13.26 -2.35
N ALA A 263 13.31 13.87 -2.45
CA ALA A 263 12.92 15.05 -1.66
C ALA A 263 13.06 14.78 -0.16
N ARG A 264 12.74 13.55 0.26
CA ARG A 264 12.94 13.10 1.64
C ARG A 264 14.42 12.88 1.89
N LYS A 265 15.02 13.65 2.82
CA LYS A 265 16.44 13.57 3.19
C LYS A 265 16.74 12.32 4.04
N SER A 266 16.57 11.13 3.46
CA SER A 266 16.85 9.84 4.11
C SER A 266 18.30 9.41 3.89
N ASP A 267 18.81 8.54 4.76
CA ASP A 267 20.15 7.96 4.66
C ASP A 267 20.17 6.73 3.73
N ILE A 268 19.02 6.06 3.57
CA ILE A 268 18.85 4.88 2.72
C ILE A 268 17.74 5.12 1.72
N VAL A 269 18.02 4.87 0.45
CA VAL A 269 17.05 4.95 -0.64
C VAL A 269 16.81 3.57 -1.23
N ILE A 270 15.55 3.17 -1.32
CA ILE A 270 15.15 1.85 -1.83
C ILE A 270 14.30 2.04 -3.07
N LEU A 271 14.66 1.34 -4.13
CA LEU A 271 13.93 1.30 -5.38
C LEU A 271 13.56 -0.14 -5.72
N ASP A 272 12.28 -0.46 -5.59
CA ASP A 272 11.73 -1.78 -5.92
C ASP A 272 11.11 -1.72 -7.33
N GLU A 273 11.83 -2.22 -8.32
CA GLU A 273 11.47 -2.22 -9.76
C GLU A 273 11.03 -0.85 -10.30
N PRO A 274 11.78 0.21 -10.01
CA PRO A 274 11.31 1.58 -10.24
C PRO A 274 11.20 1.94 -11.72
N LEU A 275 11.72 1.14 -12.65
CA LEU A 275 11.86 1.49 -14.06
C LEU A 275 11.25 0.42 -14.99
N SER A 276 10.40 -0.48 -14.46
CA SER A 276 9.80 -1.59 -15.21
C SER A 276 8.91 -1.14 -16.38
N ALA A 277 8.34 0.07 -16.31
CA ALA A 277 7.46 0.64 -17.34
C ALA A 277 8.20 1.39 -18.44
N LEU A 278 9.55 1.49 -18.39
CA LEU A 278 10.36 2.24 -19.33
C LEU A 278 11.09 1.33 -20.34
N ASP A 279 11.42 1.90 -21.50
CA ASP A 279 12.32 1.24 -22.42
C ASP A 279 13.76 1.20 -21.87
N PRO A 280 14.63 0.27 -22.32
CA PRO A 280 15.96 0.08 -21.75
C PRO A 280 16.88 1.29 -21.82
N LYS A 281 16.70 2.17 -22.82
CA LYS A 281 17.52 3.38 -22.96
C LYS A 281 17.09 4.45 -21.97
N ALA A 282 15.80 4.71 -21.86
CA ALA A 282 15.24 5.63 -20.88
C ALA A 282 15.52 5.16 -19.44
N GLU A 283 15.48 3.84 -19.19
CA GLU A 283 15.87 3.26 -17.90
C GLU A 283 17.31 3.59 -17.55
N HIS A 284 18.25 3.36 -18.48
CA HIS A 284 19.67 3.63 -18.25
C HIS A 284 19.94 5.12 -17.98
N GLU A 285 19.33 6.02 -18.74
CA GLU A 285 19.45 7.47 -18.56
C GLU A 285 18.92 7.90 -17.17
N ILE A 286 17.75 7.40 -16.76
CA ILE A 286 17.18 7.71 -15.44
C ILE A 286 18.02 7.11 -14.32
N PHE A 287 18.53 5.88 -14.50
CA PHE A 287 19.38 5.25 -13.51
C PHE A 287 20.66 6.05 -13.27
N GLN A 288 21.30 6.54 -14.33
CA GLN A 288 22.48 7.40 -14.21
C GLN A 288 22.17 8.72 -13.51
N GLN A 289 21.05 9.37 -13.86
CA GLN A 289 20.60 10.58 -13.18
C GLN A 289 20.34 10.33 -11.70
N PHE A 290 19.64 9.25 -11.39
CA PHE A 290 19.35 8.87 -10.02
C PHE A 290 20.62 8.54 -9.22
N ASP A 291 21.55 7.83 -9.82
CA ASP A 291 22.84 7.51 -9.20
C ASP A 291 23.63 8.77 -8.83
N ALA A 292 23.57 9.79 -9.67
CA ALA A 292 24.18 11.08 -9.37
C ALA A 292 23.52 11.82 -8.20
N MET A 293 22.20 11.65 -8.02
CA MET A 293 21.44 12.30 -6.94
C MET A 293 21.67 11.66 -5.56
N ILE A 294 22.04 10.36 -5.54
CA ILE A 294 22.19 9.58 -4.30
C ILE A 294 23.65 9.28 -3.94
N ARG A 295 24.62 10.02 -4.52
CA ARG A 295 26.07 9.72 -4.42
C ARG A 295 26.57 9.36 -3.03
N ASP A 296 26.04 10.05 -1.99
CA ASP A 296 26.51 9.91 -0.60
C ASP A 296 25.55 9.09 0.27
N LYS A 297 24.59 8.38 -0.35
CA LYS A 297 23.58 7.61 0.37
C LYS A 297 23.76 6.11 0.15
N THR A 298 23.24 5.34 1.07
CA THR A 298 23.06 3.90 0.85
C THR A 298 21.88 3.70 -0.10
N ALA A 299 22.05 2.87 -1.12
CA ALA A 299 21.00 2.57 -2.08
C ALA A 299 20.77 1.07 -2.22
N ILE A 300 19.48 0.69 -2.29
CA ILE A 300 19.08 -0.69 -2.54
C ILE A 300 18.18 -0.71 -3.75
N TYR A 301 18.62 -1.42 -4.77
CA TYR A 301 17.93 -1.57 -6.04
C TYR A 301 17.41 -3.00 -6.16
N ILE A 302 16.11 -3.16 -6.29
CA ILE A 302 15.53 -4.41 -6.75
C ILE A 302 15.22 -4.26 -8.23
N SER A 303 15.83 -5.07 -9.06
CA SER A 303 15.62 -5.04 -10.51
C SER A 303 15.53 -6.44 -11.08
N HIS A 304 14.61 -6.63 -12.01
CA HIS A 304 14.59 -7.78 -12.90
C HIS A 304 15.53 -7.62 -14.11
N ARG A 305 16.06 -6.39 -14.32
CA ARG A 305 16.98 -6.08 -15.42
C ARG A 305 18.40 -6.00 -14.88
N LEU A 306 19.19 -6.99 -15.20
CA LEU A 306 20.56 -7.12 -14.68
C LEU A 306 21.55 -6.12 -15.27
N SER A 307 21.20 -5.42 -16.36
CA SER A 307 21.99 -4.34 -16.93
C SER A 307 22.25 -3.20 -15.95
N SER A 308 21.27 -2.88 -15.09
CA SER A 308 21.39 -1.85 -14.05
C SER A 308 22.20 -2.32 -12.85
N SER A 309 22.23 -3.63 -12.57
CA SER A 309 22.99 -4.20 -11.44
C SER A 309 24.50 -3.98 -11.56
N ARG A 310 25.02 -3.85 -12.79
CA ARG A 310 26.44 -3.57 -13.06
C ARG A 310 26.90 -2.23 -12.49
N LEU A 311 26.01 -1.30 -12.25
CA LEU A 311 26.33 0.04 -11.73
C LEU A 311 26.32 0.09 -10.20
N CYS A 312 26.01 -1.03 -9.53
CA CYS A 312 26.03 -1.16 -8.08
C CYS A 312 27.38 -1.69 -7.59
N ASP A 313 27.71 -1.36 -6.33
CA ASP A 313 28.95 -1.84 -5.71
C ASP A 313 28.91 -3.35 -5.48
N TYR A 314 27.76 -3.84 -5.01
CA TYR A 314 27.54 -5.26 -4.74
C TYR A 314 26.18 -5.73 -5.24
N ILE A 315 26.10 -7.03 -5.48
CA ILE A 315 24.91 -7.73 -5.96
C ILE A 315 24.62 -8.90 -5.01
N ALA A 316 23.38 -8.98 -4.53
CA ALA A 316 22.86 -10.11 -3.75
C ALA A 316 21.84 -10.88 -4.60
N VAL A 317 22.12 -12.15 -4.85
CA VAL A 317 21.24 -13.03 -5.63
C VAL A 317 20.34 -13.82 -4.70
N PHE A 318 19.04 -13.59 -4.81
CA PHE A 318 18.03 -14.27 -4.01
C PHE A 318 17.45 -15.47 -4.76
N GLN A 319 17.32 -16.59 -4.04
CA GLN A 319 16.60 -17.78 -4.49
C GLN A 319 15.91 -18.45 -3.30
N ALA A 320 14.62 -18.73 -3.44
CA ALA A 320 13.81 -19.44 -2.44
C ALA A 320 13.96 -18.91 -1.00
N GLY A 321 14.02 -17.58 -0.83
CA GLY A 321 14.13 -16.94 0.49
C GLY A 321 15.55 -16.86 1.07
N HIS A 322 16.57 -17.24 0.31
CA HIS A 322 17.99 -17.17 0.70
C HIS A 322 18.79 -16.27 -0.23
N ILE A 323 19.90 -15.70 0.27
CA ILE A 323 20.97 -15.16 -0.58
C ILE A 323 21.90 -16.32 -0.91
N ILE A 324 21.99 -16.64 -2.21
CA ILE A 324 22.83 -17.76 -2.71
C ILE A 324 24.18 -17.30 -3.24
N GLU A 325 24.25 -16.04 -3.73
CA GLU A 325 25.48 -15.43 -4.21
C GLU A 325 25.53 -13.96 -3.77
N TYR A 326 26.74 -13.48 -3.46
CA TYR A 326 26.99 -12.10 -3.08
C TYR A 326 28.40 -11.69 -3.51
N GLY A 327 28.52 -10.57 -4.23
CA GLY A 327 29.80 -10.05 -4.71
C GLY A 327 29.62 -8.90 -5.69
N THR A 328 30.71 -8.45 -6.28
CA THR A 328 30.71 -7.48 -7.39
C THR A 328 30.25 -8.15 -8.70
N HIS A 329 29.90 -7.33 -9.70
CA HIS A 329 29.52 -7.83 -11.03
C HIS A 329 30.58 -8.79 -11.61
N ASP A 330 31.86 -8.38 -11.59
CA ASP A 330 32.95 -9.13 -12.20
C ASP A 330 33.23 -10.45 -11.46
N GLU A 331 33.16 -10.44 -10.12
CA GLU A 331 33.27 -11.65 -9.30
C GLU A 331 32.16 -12.65 -9.63
N LEU A 332 30.91 -12.20 -9.68
CA LEU A 332 29.76 -13.07 -9.92
C LEU A 332 29.68 -13.60 -11.36
N ILE A 333 30.14 -12.83 -12.35
CA ILE A 333 30.30 -13.33 -13.73
C ILE A 333 31.39 -14.39 -13.79
N SER A 334 32.51 -14.16 -13.10
CA SER A 334 33.64 -15.12 -13.07
C SER A 334 33.30 -16.41 -12.32
N LEU A 335 32.37 -16.33 -11.37
CA LEU A 335 31.88 -17.51 -10.62
C LEU A 335 31.06 -18.46 -11.51
N ASP A 336 30.53 -17.97 -12.64
CA ASP A 336 29.66 -18.70 -13.58
C ASP A 336 28.46 -19.38 -12.90
N GLY A 337 27.91 -18.70 -11.88
CA GLY A 337 26.80 -19.17 -11.07
C GLY A 337 25.44 -18.68 -11.57
N LYS A 338 24.48 -18.60 -10.65
CA LYS A 338 23.10 -18.18 -10.97
C LYS A 338 23.03 -16.77 -11.52
N TYR A 339 23.85 -15.85 -11.01
CA TYR A 339 23.93 -14.48 -11.53
C TYR A 339 24.38 -14.47 -13.00
N ALA A 340 25.46 -15.20 -13.33
CA ALA A 340 25.97 -15.27 -14.70
C ALA A 340 24.95 -15.91 -15.65
N GLU A 341 24.27 -16.99 -15.22
CA GLU A 341 23.15 -17.60 -15.95
C GLU A 341 22.06 -16.59 -16.31
N LEU A 342 21.53 -15.88 -15.28
CA LEU A 342 20.47 -14.89 -15.47
C LEU A 342 20.93 -13.72 -16.37
N TYR A 343 22.16 -13.24 -16.18
CA TYR A 343 22.73 -12.15 -16.96
C TYR A 343 22.86 -12.53 -18.45
N ASN A 344 23.41 -13.70 -18.74
CA ASN A 344 23.59 -14.19 -20.11
C ASN A 344 22.26 -14.44 -20.82
N LEU A 345 21.28 -15.00 -20.11
CA LEU A 345 19.92 -15.16 -20.65
C LEU A 345 19.30 -13.82 -21.05
N GLN A 346 19.42 -12.79 -20.21
CA GLN A 346 18.92 -11.47 -20.58
C GLN A 346 19.69 -10.84 -21.72
N ALA A 347 21.00 -10.97 -21.76
CA ALA A 347 21.84 -10.44 -22.83
C ALA A 347 21.46 -11.04 -24.20
N GLN A 348 21.19 -12.35 -24.27
CA GLN A 348 20.74 -13.03 -25.49
C GLN A 348 19.42 -12.46 -26.02
N TYR A 349 18.44 -12.23 -25.16
CA TYR A 349 17.14 -11.63 -25.53
C TYR A 349 17.28 -10.25 -26.18
N TYR A 350 18.31 -9.48 -25.83
CA TYR A 350 18.55 -8.15 -26.41
C TYR A 350 19.32 -8.22 -27.74
N VAL A 351 20.12 -9.27 -27.96
CA VAL A 351 20.83 -9.51 -29.23
C VAL A 351 19.89 -10.01 -30.31
N ASP A 352 19.02 -10.99 -30.01
CA ASP A 352 18.09 -11.59 -30.97
C ASP A 352 17.01 -10.60 -31.47
N LYS A 353 16.60 -9.62 -30.65
CA LYS A 353 15.67 -8.55 -31.08
C LYS A 353 16.26 -7.52 -32.05
N ARG A 354 17.57 -7.54 -32.33
CA ARG A 354 18.22 -6.68 -33.34
C ARG A 354 18.28 -7.31 -34.74
N VAL A 355 17.80 -8.54 -34.89
CA VAL A 355 17.90 -9.30 -36.15
C VAL A 355 16.53 -9.45 -36.83
N VAL A 356 15.45 -8.80 -36.31
CA VAL A 356 14.13 -8.78 -36.99
C VAL A 356 13.76 -7.36 -37.38
#